data_40e57735469e4bf4433db1da84e0c90e
#
_entry.id   40e57735469e4bf4433db1da84e0c90e
#
_cell.length_a   1.000
_cell.length_b   1.000
_cell.length_c   1.000
_cell.angle_alpha   90.00
_cell.angle_beta   90.00
_cell.angle_gamma   90.00
#
_symmetry.space_group_name_H-M   'P 1'
#
loop_
_entity.id
_entity.type
_entity.pdbx_description
1 polymer ?
#
loop_
_entity_poly.entity_id
_entity_poly.type
_entity_poly.pdbx_seq_one_letter_code
_entity_poly.pdbx_strand_id
1 'polypeptide(L)'
;FGTITREQFVVPDENGNTFLDALVSYGNRFQIDRAENSMSLFGPSETLEIAKPEPSKLIQRWSDLERLNKERDLIGIYISGHPLDSFKIIVDNVCNMHMEQLDDVTPFANQDVSLGGIVTDVRVGQTRNGKPYGIVKMEDYSGAGEIPLFGDDWANFSGYFQVGNTLFVTGRVE
;
A
#
# COMPACT_ATOMS: atom_id res chain seq x y z
N PHE A 1 17.51 -6.15 -10.65
CA PHE A 1 17.77 -7.18 -9.63
C PHE A 1 17.65 -8.61 -10.20
N GLY A 2 17.74 -8.78 -11.52
CA GLY A 2 17.73 -10.09 -12.15
C GLY A 2 16.41 -10.82 -11.98
N THR A 3 16.48 -12.07 -11.54
CA THR A 3 15.33 -12.96 -11.38
C THR A 3 14.75 -12.97 -9.96
N ILE A 4 15.34 -12.23 -9.01
CA ILE A 4 14.89 -12.18 -7.62
C ILE A 4 13.76 -11.16 -7.49
N THR A 5 12.63 -11.56 -6.91
CA THR A 5 11.47 -10.71 -6.70
C THR A 5 11.59 -9.88 -5.40
N ARG A 6 10.79 -8.82 -5.27
CA ARG A 6 10.79 -7.97 -4.07
C ARG A 6 10.43 -8.76 -2.82
N GLU A 7 9.45 -9.65 -2.93
CA GLU A 7 9.01 -10.52 -1.84
C GLU A 7 10.15 -11.39 -1.31
N GLN A 8 10.98 -11.91 -2.21
CA GLN A 8 12.13 -12.74 -1.82
C GLN A 8 13.16 -12.00 -0.98
N PHE A 9 13.19 -10.67 -1.02
CA PHE A 9 14.09 -9.89 -0.18
C PHE A 9 13.57 -9.67 1.24
N VAL A 10 12.24 -9.47 1.40
CA VAL A 10 11.67 -8.92 2.64
C VAL A 10 10.72 -9.86 3.38
N VAL A 11 10.27 -10.95 2.74
CA VAL A 11 9.43 -11.94 3.45
C VAL A 11 10.33 -12.79 4.35
N PRO A 12 10.04 -12.84 5.67
CA PRO A 12 10.83 -13.63 6.61
C PRO A 12 10.66 -15.12 6.36
N ASP A 13 11.70 -15.89 6.65
CA ASP A 13 11.69 -17.33 6.69
C ASP A 13 11.02 -17.87 7.97
N GLU A 14 11.02 -19.18 8.15
CA GLU A 14 10.45 -19.86 9.33
C GLU A 14 11.12 -19.42 10.66
N ASN A 15 12.31 -18.85 10.61
CA ASN A 15 13.06 -18.36 11.76
C ASN A 15 12.90 -16.85 11.98
N GLY A 16 12.13 -16.17 11.12
CA GLY A 16 11.92 -14.74 11.19
C GLY A 16 13.00 -13.88 10.53
N ASN A 17 13.96 -14.48 9.82
CA ASN A 17 15.04 -13.77 9.12
C ASN A 17 14.66 -13.52 7.67
N THR A 18 15.01 -12.34 7.15
CA THR A 18 14.80 -12.02 5.73
C THR A 18 16.07 -12.33 4.92
N PHE A 19 15.88 -12.54 3.61
CA PHE A 19 17.02 -12.65 2.70
C PHE A 19 17.88 -11.38 2.69
N LEU A 20 17.26 -10.22 2.89
CA LEU A 20 17.96 -8.94 3.03
C LEU A 20 18.90 -8.94 4.24
N ASP A 21 18.45 -9.44 5.40
CA ASP A 21 19.28 -9.54 6.61
C ASP A 21 20.46 -10.49 6.38
N ALA A 22 20.22 -11.60 5.70
CA ALA A 22 21.26 -12.56 5.34
C ALA A 22 22.30 -11.94 4.39
N LEU A 23 21.86 -11.13 3.41
CA LEU A 23 22.78 -10.42 2.49
C LEU A 23 23.60 -9.35 3.21
N VAL A 24 23.01 -8.59 4.11
CA VAL A 24 23.72 -7.58 4.91
C VAL A 24 24.78 -8.25 5.79
N SER A 25 24.39 -9.34 6.48
CA SER A 25 25.33 -10.12 7.31
C SER A 25 26.47 -10.72 6.50
N TYR A 26 26.17 -11.25 5.32
CA TYR A 26 27.18 -11.75 4.38
C TYR A 26 28.14 -10.65 3.92
N GLY A 27 27.61 -9.50 3.53
CA GLY A 27 28.42 -8.36 3.09
C GLY A 27 29.36 -7.85 4.20
N ASN A 28 28.87 -7.77 5.43
CA ASN A 28 29.66 -7.34 6.57
C ASN A 28 30.81 -8.34 6.85
N ARG A 29 30.52 -9.64 6.87
CA ARG A 29 31.54 -10.68 7.04
C ARG A 29 32.58 -10.62 5.95
N PHE A 30 32.15 -10.52 4.69
CA PHE A 30 33.04 -10.44 3.55
C PHE A 30 33.99 -9.23 3.63
N GLN A 31 33.52 -8.08 4.13
CA GLN A 31 34.35 -6.90 4.31
C GLN A 31 35.37 -7.09 5.45
N ILE A 32 34.97 -7.71 6.55
CA ILE A 32 35.85 -7.99 7.68
C ILE A 32 36.99 -8.96 7.24
N ASP A 33 36.60 -10.06 6.59
CA ASP A 33 37.61 -11.06 6.12
C ASP A 33 38.58 -10.43 5.11
N ARG A 34 38.09 -9.56 4.24
CA ARG A 34 38.95 -8.84 3.30
C ARG A 34 39.91 -7.88 4.00
N ALA A 35 39.45 -7.19 5.04
CA ALA A 35 40.31 -6.30 5.83
C ALA A 35 41.37 -7.07 6.61
N GLU A 36 41.01 -8.19 7.26
CA GLU A 36 41.94 -9.06 8.00
C GLU A 36 42.96 -9.68 7.06
N ASN A 37 42.56 -10.20 5.91
CA ASN A 37 43.48 -10.77 4.92
C ASN A 37 44.44 -9.72 4.32
N SER A 38 44.02 -8.44 4.23
CA SER A 38 44.91 -7.37 3.76
C SER A 38 45.95 -6.95 4.81
N MET A 39 45.69 -7.21 6.08
CA MET A 39 46.62 -6.93 7.20
C MET A 39 47.49 -8.11 7.59
N SER A 40 47.22 -9.31 7.09
CA SER A 40 48.01 -10.51 7.42
C SER A 40 49.37 -10.49 6.71
N LEU A 41 50.44 -10.34 7.47
CA LEU A 41 51.83 -10.44 7.00
C LEU A 41 52.27 -11.88 6.69
N PHE A 42 51.46 -12.89 7.04
CA PHE A 42 51.84 -14.33 6.95
C PHE A 42 51.12 -15.09 5.82
N GLY A 43 50.51 -14.37 4.86
CA GLY A 43 49.81 -14.97 3.73
C GLY A 43 48.30 -15.24 4.04
N PRO A 44 47.50 -15.59 3.02
CA PRO A 44 46.09 -15.85 3.20
C PRO A 44 45.89 -17.03 4.13
N SER A 45 45.35 -16.78 5.34
CA SER A 45 44.77 -17.85 6.15
C SER A 45 43.65 -18.51 5.33
N GLU A 46 43.44 -19.82 5.49
CA GLU A 46 42.37 -20.56 4.84
C GLU A 46 41.05 -19.75 5.01
N THR A 47 40.64 -19.04 3.95
CA THR A 47 39.37 -18.33 3.91
C THR A 47 38.29 -19.41 3.96
N LEU A 48 37.62 -19.55 5.10
CA LEU A 48 36.38 -20.29 5.17
C LEU A 48 35.45 -19.64 4.13
N GLU A 49 35.15 -20.36 3.04
CA GLU A 49 34.20 -19.89 2.05
C GLU A 49 32.89 -19.57 2.75
N ILE A 50 32.61 -18.29 2.92
CA ILE A 50 31.34 -17.85 3.48
C ILE A 50 30.28 -18.19 2.45
N ALA A 51 29.40 -19.13 2.77
CA ALA A 51 28.33 -19.54 1.88
C ALA A 51 27.47 -18.32 1.51
N LYS A 52 27.34 -18.08 0.20
CA LYS A 52 26.51 -17.01 -0.32
C LYS A 52 25.05 -17.30 -0.02
N PRO A 53 24.30 -16.36 0.60
CA PRO A 53 22.90 -16.58 0.88
C PRO A 53 22.10 -16.70 -0.41
N GLU A 54 21.14 -17.61 -0.43
CA GLU A 54 20.21 -17.81 -1.53
C GLU A 54 18.80 -17.40 -1.10
N PRO A 55 18.02 -16.76 -2.00
CA PRO A 55 16.65 -16.40 -1.69
C PRO A 55 15.75 -17.63 -1.62
N SER A 56 14.75 -17.62 -0.74
CA SER A 56 13.76 -18.68 -0.67
C SER A 56 13.04 -18.86 -2.02
N LYS A 57 12.84 -20.12 -2.42
CA LYS A 57 12.10 -20.47 -3.64
C LYS A 57 10.59 -20.51 -3.43
N LEU A 58 10.14 -20.62 -2.19
CA LEU A 58 8.75 -20.82 -1.79
C LEU A 58 8.17 -19.53 -1.19
N ILE A 59 8.06 -18.46 -1.98
CA ILE A 59 7.43 -17.23 -1.52
C ILE A 59 6.20 -16.95 -2.37
N GLN A 60 5.07 -16.72 -1.70
CA GLN A 60 3.87 -16.24 -2.34
C GLN A 60 4.11 -14.83 -2.87
N ARG A 61 3.82 -14.62 -4.14
CA ARG A 61 3.91 -13.29 -4.75
C ARG A 61 2.83 -12.38 -4.19
N TRP A 62 3.18 -11.13 -3.95
CA TRP A 62 2.20 -10.11 -3.62
C TRP A 62 1.25 -9.88 -4.80
N SER A 63 0.00 -9.59 -4.49
CA SER A 63 -0.93 -9.03 -5.48
C SER A 63 -0.45 -7.64 -5.92
N ASP A 64 -0.91 -7.17 -7.07
CA ASP A 64 -0.55 -5.84 -7.56
C ASP A 64 -0.97 -4.75 -6.55
N LEU A 65 -2.15 -4.87 -5.95
CA LEU A 65 -2.63 -3.94 -4.93
C LEU A 65 -1.76 -3.96 -3.67
N GLU A 66 -1.36 -5.14 -3.20
CA GLU A 66 -0.48 -5.27 -2.03
C GLU A 66 0.90 -4.64 -2.29
N ARG A 67 1.43 -4.83 -3.49
CA ARG A 67 2.70 -4.21 -3.90
C ARG A 67 2.60 -2.69 -3.92
N LEU A 68 1.52 -2.15 -4.49
CA LEU A 68 1.28 -0.71 -4.54
C LEU A 68 1.08 -0.11 -3.15
N ASN A 69 0.34 -0.79 -2.26
CA ASN A 69 0.18 -0.35 -0.88
C ASN A 69 1.52 -0.29 -0.13
N LYS A 70 2.39 -1.30 -0.30
CA LYS A 70 3.73 -1.29 0.29
C LYS A 70 4.62 -0.17 -0.28
N GLU A 71 4.50 0.16 -1.56
CA GLU A 71 5.18 1.32 -2.15
C GLU A 71 4.72 2.62 -1.49
N ARG A 72 3.41 2.83 -1.38
CA ARG A 72 2.85 4.01 -0.73
C ARG A 72 3.25 4.11 0.73
N ASP A 73 3.21 3.02 1.48
CA ASP A 73 3.55 3.00 2.91
C ASP A 73 5.02 3.38 3.16
N LEU A 74 5.91 3.04 2.23
CA LEU A 74 7.34 3.34 2.33
C LEU A 74 7.71 4.73 1.82
N ILE A 75 7.07 5.20 0.74
CA ILE A 75 7.52 6.37 -0.03
C ILE A 75 6.49 7.50 0.03
N GLY A 76 5.26 7.19 0.43
CA GLY A 76 4.14 8.13 0.48
C GLY A 76 3.34 8.25 -0.82
N ILE A 77 3.82 7.66 -1.92
CA ILE A 77 3.17 7.70 -3.24
C ILE A 77 3.21 6.34 -3.93
N TYR A 78 2.34 6.13 -4.91
CA TYR A 78 2.36 5.00 -5.81
C TYR A 78 3.35 5.27 -6.95
N ILE A 79 4.33 4.39 -7.18
CA ILE A 79 5.33 4.54 -8.24
C ILE A 79 5.06 3.62 -9.42
N SER A 80 4.71 2.35 -9.15
CA SER A 80 4.61 1.32 -10.20
C SER A 80 3.29 1.37 -10.98
N GLY A 81 2.29 2.12 -10.52
CA GLY A 81 0.96 2.26 -11.10
C GLY A 81 -0.02 2.79 -10.05
N HIS A 82 -1.26 3.06 -10.45
CA HIS A 82 -2.30 3.49 -9.52
C HIS A 82 -3.28 2.32 -9.23
N PRO A 83 -3.77 2.15 -8.00
CA PRO A 83 -4.72 1.07 -7.68
C PRO A 83 -6.01 1.10 -8.52
N LEU A 84 -6.38 2.27 -9.03
CA LEU A 84 -7.54 2.46 -9.89
C LEU A 84 -7.27 2.19 -11.38
N ASP A 85 -6.05 1.84 -11.81
CA ASP A 85 -5.72 1.66 -13.22
C ASP A 85 -6.60 0.61 -13.91
N SER A 86 -6.97 -0.47 -13.19
CA SER A 86 -7.90 -1.48 -13.67
C SER A 86 -9.34 -0.96 -13.83
N PHE A 87 -9.69 0.16 -13.18
CA PHE A 87 -11.02 0.76 -13.18
C PHE A 87 -11.06 2.12 -13.88
N LYS A 88 -9.96 2.52 -14.52
CA LYS A 88 -9.79 3.84 -15.14
C LYS A 88 -10.94 4.19 -16.08
N ILE A 89 -11.39 3.24 -16.89
CA ILE A 89 -12.52 3.46 -17.83
C ILE A 89 -13.80 3.84 -17.08
N ILE A 90 -14.05 3.22 -15.91
CA ILE A 90 -15.24 3.51 -15.09
C ILE A 90 -15.11 4.89 -14.46
N VAL A 91 -13.96 5.21 -13.88
CA VAL A 91 -13.70 6.52 -13.26
C VAL A 91 -13.82 7.65 -14.28
N ASP A 92 -13.24 7.48 -15.46
CA ASP A 92 -13.21 8.53 -16.50
C ASP A 92 -14.57 8.72 -17.24
N ASN A 93 -15.42 7.67 -17.33
CA ASN A 93 -16.60 7.72 -18.21
C ASN A 93 -17.94 7.50 -17.50
N VAL A 94 -17.96 6.97 -16.29
CA VAL A 94 -19.19 6.67 -15.53
C VAL A 94 -19.32 7.61 -14.34
N CYS A 95 -18.19 8.00 -13.72
CA CYS A 95 -18.21 8.99 -12.66
C CYS A 95 -18.46 10.38 -13.24
N ASN A 96 -19.34 11.14 -12.60
CA ASN A 96 -19.64 12.53 -12.97
C ASN A 96 -19.06 13.54 -11.96
N MET A 97 -18.39 13.06 -10.93
CA MET A 97 -17.71 13.85 -9.92
C MET A 97 -16.38 13.18 -9.53
N HIS A 98 -15.38 13.99 -9.21
CA HIS A 98 -14.05 13.55 -8.76
C HIS A 98 -13.81 13.90 -7.29
N MET A 99 -12.84 13.22 -6.65
CA MET A 99 -12.60 13.37 -5.20
C MET A 99 -12.19 14.79 -4.81
N GLU A 100 -11.42 15.52 -5.63
CA GLU A 100 -11.04 16.91 -5.36
C GLU A 100 -12.25 17.86 -5.29
N GLN A 101 -13.36 17.50 -5.94
CA GLN A 101 -14.59 18.33 -5.97
C GLN A 101 -15.44 18.17 -4.71
N LEU A 102 -15.12 17.22 -3.83
CA LEU A 102 -15.78 17.07 -2.52
C LEU A 102 -15.51 18.24 -1.57
N ASP A 103 -14.46 19.02 -1.81
CA ASP A 103 -14.17 20.23 -1.03
C ASP A 103 -15.17 21.35 -1.29
N ASP A 104 -15.75 21.41 -2.49
CA ASP A 104 -16.85 22.33 -2.85
C ASP A 104 -17.89 21.62 -3.70
N VAL A 105 -18.91 21.10 -3.04
CA VAL A 105 -20.03 20.39 -3.67
C VAL A 105 -21.15 21.32 -4.18
N THR A 106 -21.01 22.63 -4.02
CA THR A 106 -22.04 23.63 -4.42
C THR A 106 -22.47 23.49 -5.89
N PRO A 107 -21.55 23.21 -6.86
CA PRO A 107 -21.94 23.05 -8.26
C PRO A 107 -22.85 21.83 -8.51
N PHE A 108 -22.87 20.86 -7.60
CA PHE A 108 -23.62 19.62 -7.71
C PHE A 108 -24.89 19.60 -6.85
N ALA A 109 -25.27 20.73 -6.25
CA ALA A 109 -26.42 20.80 -5.37
C ALA A 109 -27.70 20.27 -6.06
N ASN A 110 -28.42 19.39 -5.35
CA ASN A 110 -29.62 18.68 -5.83
C ASN A 110 -29.41 17.76 -7.04
N GLN A 111 -28.16 17.37 -7.33
CA GLN A 111 -27.82 16.43 -8.40
C GLN A 111 -27.45 15.06 -7.84
N ASP A 112 -27.70 14.03 -8.64
CA ASP A 112 -27.20 12.70 -8.38
C ASP A 112 -25.73 12.63 -8.86
N VAL A 113 -24.85 12.23 -7.97
CA VAL A 113 -23.41 12.15 -8.20
C VAL A 113 -22.91 10.71 -8.13
N SER A 114 -21.88 10.44 -8.89
CA SER A 114 -21.17 9.16 -8.89
C SER A 114 -19.67 9.40 -8.79
N LEU A 115 -19.04 8.68 -7.87
CA LEU A 115 -17.63 8.79 -7.51
C LEU A 115 -16.99 7.43 -7.58
N GLY A 116 -15.77 7.34 -8.06
CA GLY A 116 -14.95 6.12 -8.05
C GLY A 116 -13.64 6.38 -7.33
N GLY A 117 -13.28 5.55 -6.36
CA GLY A 117 -12.03 5.78 -5.63
C GLY A 117 -11.62 4.59 -4.77
N ILE A 118 -10.42 4.69 -4.21
CA ILE A 118 -9.89 3.75 -3.22
C ILE A 118 -10.07 4.32 -1.81
N VAL A 119 -10.52 3.49 -0.88
CA VAL A 119 -10.62 3.84 0.53
C VAL A 119 -9.23 3.90 1.16
N THR A 120 -8.84 5.06 1.67
CA THR A 120 -7.52 5.27 2.29
C THR A 120 -7.57 5.37 3.81
N ASP A 121 -8.72 5.82 4.37
CA ASP A 121 -8.92 5.89 5.81
C ASP A 121 -10.41 5.79 6.14
N VAL A 122 -10.72 5.27 7.34
CA VAL A 122 -12.10 5.19 7.86
C VAL A 122 -12.09 5.55 9.34
N ARG A 123 -12.75 6.63 9.68
CA ARG A 123 -12.91 7.10 11.06
C ARG A 123 -14.36 6.88 11.51
N VAL A 124 -14.53 6.17 12.60
CA VAL A 124 -15.86 5.88 13.16
C VAL A 124 -16.04 6.65 14.46
N GLY A 125 -17.22 7.21 14.64
CA GLY A 125 -17.58 7.95 15.85
C GLY A 125 -19.05 7.81 16.21
N GLN A 126 -19.45 8.53 17.25
CA GLN A 126 -20.84 8.63 17.67
C GLN A 126 -21.27 10.11 17.72
N THR A 127 -22.47 10.37 17.23
CA THR A 127 -23.11 11.68 17.37
C THR A 127 -23.50 11.95 18.84
N ARG A 128 -23.85 13.17 19.18
CA ARG A 128 -24.34 13.54 20.51
C ARG A 128 -25.57 12.72 20.97
N ASN A 129 -26.34 12.20 20.02
CA ASN A 129 -27.51 11.38 20.28
C ASN A 129 -27.17 9.86 20.33
N GLY A 130 -25.87 9.49 20.36
CA GLY A 130 -25.43 8.10 20.45
C GLY A 130 -25.53 7.31 19.13
N LYS A 131 -25.92 7.93 18.01
CA LYS A 131 -25.98 7.25 16.72
C LYS A 131 -24.57 7.15 16.12
N PRO A 132 -24.19 5.97 15.57
CA PRO A 132 -22.88 5.80 14.91
C PRO A 132 -22.83 6.60 13.61
N TYR A 133 -21.64 7.06 13.27
CA TYR A 133 -21.32 7.64 11.97
C TYR A 133 -19.92 7.24 11.54
N GLY A 134 -19.64 7.32 10.25
CA GLY A 134 -18.31 7.13 9.68
C GLY A 134 -17.92 8.30 8.81
N ILE A 135 -16.64 8.64 8.81
CA ILE A 135 -16.02 9.52 7.83
C ILE A 135 -15.06 8.67 7.02
N VAL A 136 -15.38 8.51 5.75
CA VAL A 136 -14.60 7.68 4.83
C VAL A 136 -13.76 8.61 3.97
N LYS A 137 -12.44 8.43 4.03
CA LYS A 137 -11.53 9.11 3.13
C LYS A 137 -11.27 8.23 1.92
N MET A 138 -11.50 8.78 0.75
CA MET A 138 -11.26 8.11 -0.54
C MET A 138 -10.34 8.95 -1.41
N GLU A 139 -9.66 8.29 -2.33
CA GLU A 139 -8.69 8.88 -3.25
C GLU A 139 -8.96 8.40 -4.67
N ASP A 140 -8.87 9.31 -5.65
CA ASP A 140 -8.85 9.01 -7.07
C ASP A 140 -7.63 9.66 -7.75
N TYR A 141 -7.63 9.78 -9.09
CA TYR A 141 -6.53 10.42 -9.84
C TYR A 141 -6.46 11.94 -9.63
N SER A 142 -7.54 12.58 -9.18
CA SER A 142 -7.62 14.03 -8.97
C SER A 142 -7.13 14.45 -7.59
N GLY A 143 -7.32 13.59 -6.60
CA GLY A 143 -6.95 13.90 -5.23
C GLY A 143 -7.65 13.01 -4.21
N ALA A 144 -7.80 13.51 -2.99
CA ALA A 144 -8.46 12.84 -1.88
C ALA A 144 -9.65 13.67 -1.39
N GLY A 145 -10.71 12.99 -0.98
CA GLY A 145 -11.90 13.63 -0.38
C GLY A 145 -12.47 12.81 0.77
N GLU A 146 -13.29 13.43 1.60
CA GLU A 146 -13.94 12.78 2.73
C GLU A 146 -15.45 12.74 2.53
N ILE A 147 -16.04 11.56 2.73
CA ILE A 147 -17.47 11.33 2.64
C ILE A 147 -17.99 11.00 4.03
N PRO A 148 -18.77 11.89 4.66
CA PRO A 148 -19.42 11.61 5.93
C PRO A 148 -20.70 10.78 5.70
N LEU A 149 -20.85 9.68 6.43
CA LEU A 149 -22.03 8.82 6.41
C LEU A 149 -22.64 8.77 7.81
N PHE A 150 -23.93 9.07 7.89
CA PHE A 150 -24.66 9.14 9.16
C PHE A 150 -25.80 8.13 9.22
N GLY A 151 -26.15 7.70 10.44
CA GLY A 151 -27.37 6.93 10.71
C GLY A 151 -27.48 5.67 9.86
N ASP A 152 -28.55 5.59 9.07
CA ASP A 152 -28.89 4.39 8.30
C ASP A 152 -27.89 4.14 7.16
N ASP A 153 -27.33 5.20 6.54
CA ASP A 153 -26.32 5.04 5.50
C ASP A 153 -25.06 4.38 6.05
N TRP A 154 -24.59 4.84 7.21
CA TRP A 154 -23.47 4.18 7.86
C TRP A 154 -23.80 2.75 8.27
N ALA A 155 -24.96 2.49 8.83
CA ALA A 155 -25.38 1.16 9.25
C ALA A 155 -25.44 0.18 8.06
N ASN A 156 -25.95 0.62 6.92
CA ASN A 156 -26.12 -0.23 5.74
C ASN A 156 -24.83 -0.45 4.95
N PHE A 157 -23.96 0.54 4.87
CA PHE A 157 -22.81 0.53 3.95
C PHE A 157 -21.45 0.40 4.62
N SER A 158 -21.36 0.51 5.96
CA SER A 158 -20.08 0.45 6.70
C SER A 158 -19.20 -0.76 6.37
N GLY A 159 -19.80 -1.91 6.07
CA GLY A 159 -19.08 -3.13 5.73
C GLY A 159 -18.26 -3.07 4.43
N TYR A 160 -18.59 -2.16 3.52
CA TYR A 160 -17.86 -1.97 2.26
C TYR A 160 -16.65 -1.05 2.42
N PHE A 161 -16.65 -0.17 3.41
CA PHE A 161 -15.61 0.82 3.62
C PHE A 161 -14.44 0.24 4.41
N GLN A 162 -13.64 -0.57 3.73
CA GLN A 162 -12.39 -1.10 4.28
C GLN A 162 -11.22 -0.45 3.55
N VAL A 163 -10.18 -0.07 4.29
CA VAL A 163 -8.96 0.52 3.72
C VAL A 163 -8.37 -0.41 2.66
N GLY A 164 -8.11 0.14 1.48
CA GLY A 164 -7.63 -0.60 0.31
C GLY A 164 -8.73 -1.07 -0.65
N ASN A 165 -10.02 -1.02 -0.27
CA ASN A 165 -11.09 -1.34 -1.18
C ASN A 165 -11.26 -0.23 -2.24
N THR A 166 -11.47 -0.65 -3.49
CA THR A 166 -11.90 0.23 -4.58
C THR A 166 -13.42 0.20 -4.65
N LEU A 167 -14.04 1.35 -4.56
CA LEU A 167 -15.49 1.49 -4.53
C LEU A 167 -15.98 2.45 -5.61
N PHE A 168 -17.17 2.15 -6.12
CA PHE A 168 -18.00 3.06 -6.89
C PHE A 168 -19.18 3.46 -6.00
N VAL A 169 -19.30 4.75 -5.73
CA VAL A 169 -20.29 5.31 -4.80
C VAL A 169 -21.24 6.21 -5.57
N THR A 170 -22.52 6.05 -5.35
CA THR A 170 -23.55 6.97 -5.88
C THR A 170 -24.30 7.60 -4.73
N GLY A 171 -24.65 8.85 -4.88
CA GLY A 171 -25.38 9.61 -3.87
C GLY A 171 -26.02 10.85 -4.45
N ARG A 172 -26.68 11.61 -3.60
CA ARG A 172 -27.27 12.89 -3.95
C ARG A 172 -26.69 13.98 -3.07
N VAL A 173 -26.31 15.08 -3.68
CA VAL A 173 -25.87 16.28 -2.95
C VAL A 173 -27.11 17.09 -2.57
N GLU A 174 -27.33 17.31 -1.26
CA GLU A 174 -28.44 18.10 -0.70
C GLU A 174 -27.99 19.51 -0.31
#